data_43306f0a25c304803f6c989aa495a56a
#
_entry.id   43306f0a25c304803f6c989aa495a56a
#
_cell.length_a   1.000
_cell.length_b   1.000
_cell.length_c   1.000
_cell.angle_alpha   90.00
_cell.angle_beta   90.00
_cell.angle_gamma   90.00
#
_symmetry.space_group_name_H-M   'P 1'
#
loop_
_entity.id
_entity.type
_entity.pdbx_description
1 polymer ?
#
loop_
_entity_poly.entity_id
_entity_poly.type
_entity_poly.pdbx_seq_one_letter_code
_entity_poly.pdbx_strand_id
1 'polypeptide(L)'
;MAEKRFTAGIGAANMDLHGRSRAALILHDSNPGFLHTSPGGVTRNILENLSRMGERTALFSAIGNDLYGREILASGEAVGMDMSHMLRCPDCGSSSYMALIDPEGDMFIGMSDMRILEHITPDWLEGQKDALRKADAIVCDPCLTPEALEWITSDALAGVPIFSDPVSTTYARRLAPFAGKLHCLKPNVLELAAMTGCEITGDADMERAAD
;
A
#
# COMPACT_ATOMS: atom_id res chain seq x y z
N MET A 1 9.29 25.60 -20.13
CA MET A 1 9.37 25.33 -18.67
C MET A 1 9.50 23.82 -18.54
N ALA A 2 10.48 23.31 -17.79
CA ALA A 2 10.55 21.88 -17.52
C ALA A 2 9.22 21.45 -16.87
N GLU A 3 8.62 20.37 -17.40
CA GLU A 3 7.42 19.78 -16.82
C GLU A 3 7.75 19.45 -15.36
N LYS A 4 6.95 19.93 -14.42
CA LYS A 4 7.22 19.69 -13.00
C LYS A 4 7.04 18.20 -12.72
N ARG A 5 8.11 17.56 -12.33
CA ARG A 5 8.21 16.14 -11.99
C ARG A 5 7.37 15.79 -10.74
N PHE A 6 6.99 14.55 -10.57
CA PHE A 6 6.20 14.06 -9.44
C PHE A 6 6.51 12.58 -9.16
N THR A 7 6.20 12.13 -7.94
CA THR A 7 6.22 10.72 -7.58
C THR A 7 4.81 10.14 -7.70
N ALA A 8 4.65 9.08 -8.48
CA ALA A 8 3.39 8.34 -8.57
C ALA A 8 3.34 7.22 -7.53
N GLY A 9 2.17 6.96 -6.96
CA GLY A 9 1.92 5.76 -6.15
C GLY A 9 0.85 4.91 -6.78
N ILE A 10 1.08 3.59 -6.91
CA ILE A 10 0.10 2.63 -7.40
C ILE A 10 -0.08 1.57 -6.31
N GLY A 11 -1.22 1.55 -5.63
CA GLY A 11 -1.41 0.60 -4.53
C GLY A 11 -2.51 0.96 -3.55
N ALA A 12 -2.36 0.50 -2.32
CA ALA A 12 -3.37 0.60 -1.30
C ALA A 12 -3.59 2.03 -0.80
N ALA A 13 -4.88 2.40 -0.76
CA ALA A 13 -5.43 3.48 0.01
C ALA A 13 -6.64 2.93 0.77
N ASN A 14 -6.57 2.86 2.07
CA ASN A 14 -7.58 2.21 2.89
C ASN A 14 -7.93 3.05 4.12
N MET A 15 -9.01 2.67 4.79
CA MET A 15 -9.34 3.19 6.12
C MET A 15 -8.85 2.19 7.17
N ASP A 16 -8.00 2.65 8.08
CA ASP A 16 -7.56 1.89 9.24
C ASP A 16 -8.55 2.09 10.39
N LEU A 17 -8.98 0.98 10.99
CA LEU A 17 -9.86 0.92 12.16
C LEU A 17 -9.11 0.26 13.30
N HIS A 18 -8.71 1.02 14.29
CA HIS A 18 -7.99 0.51 15.46
C HIS A 18 -8.92 0.47 16.67
N GLY A 19 -9.14 -0.73 17.22
CA GLY A 19 -9.84 -0.94 18.47
C GLY A 19 -8.83 -1.29 19.57
N ARG A 20 -8.75 -0.50 20.65
CA ARG A 20 -7.92 -0.81 21.82
C ARG A 20 -8.80 -1.17 23.01
N SER A 21 -8.64 -2.38 23.53
CA SER A 21 -9.35 -2.82 24.72
C SER A 21 -8.85 -2.11 25.98
N ARG A 22 -9.74 -1.92 26.94
CA ARG A 22 -9.41 -1.37 28.27
C ARG A 22 -8.93 -2.42 29.26
N ALA A 23 -9.22 -3.68 28.98
CA ALA A 23 -8.89 -4.82 29.81
C ALA A 23 -8.55 -6.03 28.92
N ALA A 24 -8.10 -7.11 29.52
CA ALA A 24 -7.87 -8.36 28.78
C ALA A 24 -9.10 -8.73 27.96
N LEU A 25 -8.87 -9.09 26.68
CA LEU A 25 -9.93 -9.42 25.73
C LEU A 25 -10.67 -10.70 26.14
N ILE A 26 -11.97 -10.63 26.18
CA ILE A 26 -12.85 -11.79 26.39
C ILE A 26 -13.36 -12.23 25.01
N LEU A 27 -12.96 -13.43 24.59
CA LEU A 27 -13.41 -14.01 23.34
C LEU A 27 -14.92 -14.29 23.37
N HIS A 28 -15.58 -14.09 22.25
CA HIS A 28 -17.01 -14.30 22.07
C HIS A 28 -17.91 -13.37 22.91
N ASP A 29 -17.36 -12.22 23.36
CA ASP A 29 -18.09 -11.23 24.13
C ASP A 29 -17.82 -9.80 23.62
N SER A 30 -18.62 -8.83 24.10
CA SER A 30 -18.44 -7.41 23.82
C SER A 30 -17.38 -6.82 24.77
N ASN A 31 -16.31 -6.30 24.20
CA ASN A 31 -15.18 -5.74 24.95
C ASN A 31 -15.22 -4.21 24.91
N PRO A 32 -15.41 -3.53 26.06
CA PRO A 32 -15.32 -2.08 26.11
C PRO A 32 -13.93 -1.57 25.77
N GLY A 33 -13.86 -0.58 24.87
CA GLY A 33 -12.59 -0.08 24.37
C GLY A 33 -12.69 1.30 23.74
N PHE A 34 -11.62 1.70 23.08
CA PHE A 34 -11.55 2.90 22.27
C PHE A 34 -11.47 2.49 20.80
N LEU A 35 -12.17 3.21 19.93
CA LEU A 35 -12.08 3.05 18.50
C LEU A 35 -11.49 4.32 17.89
N HIS A 36 -10.56 4.14 16.98
CA HIS A 36 -9.94 5.20 16.18
C HIS A 36 -9.95 4.80 14.71
N THR A 37 -10.25 5.75 13.84
CA THR A 37 -10.17 5.56 12.40
C THR A 37 -9.26 6.60 11.77
N SER A 38 -8.47 6.18 10.79
CA SER A 38 -7.61 7.09 10.03
C SER A 38 -7.39 6.56 8.61
N PRO A 39 -7.21 7.44 7.62
CA PRO A 39 -6.74 7.01 6.31
C PRO A 39 -5.37 6.34 6.40
N GLY A 40 -5.22 5.20 5.72
CA GLY A 40 -4.04 4.36 5.71
C GLY A 40 -3.74 3.82 4.32
N GLY A 41 -2.97 2.74 4.27
CA GLY A 41 -2.42 2.13 3.06
C GLY A 41 -0.95 2.51 2.86
N VAL A 42 -0.10 1.51 2.62
CA VAL A 42 1.36 1.72 2.58
C VAL A 42 1.73 2.72 1.49
N THR A 43 1.28 2.51 0.25
CA THR A 43 1.55 3.42 -0.86
C THR A 43 1.02 4.83 -0.57
N ARG A 44 -0.24 4.96 -0.09
CA ARG A 44 -0.82 6.25 0.26
C ARG A 44 -0.01 6.96 1.35
N ASN A 45 0.42 6.24 2.40
CA ASN A 45 1.18 6.82 3.50
C ASN A 45 2.57 7.32 3.06
N ILE A 46 3.23 6.59 2.16
CA ILE A 46 4.51 7.04 1.56
C ILE A 46 4.29 8.34 0.80
N LEU A 47 3.26 8.41 -0.05
CA LEU A 47 2.97 9.62 -0.82
C LEU A 47 2.55 10.79 0.07
N GLU A 48 1.80 10.55 1.15
CA GLU A 48 1.46 11.60 2.12
C GLU A 48 2.71 12.20 2.75
N ASN A 49 3.66 11.35 3.18
CA ASN A 49 4.92 11.83 3.74
C ASN A 49 5.71 12.65 2.72
N LEU A 50 5.83 12.21 1.48
CA LEU A 50 6.47 12.96 0.41
C LEU A 50 5.77 14.31 0.15
N SER A 51 4.44 14.34 0.09
CA SER A 51 3.66 15.59 -0.05
C SER A 51 3.94 16.56 1.11
N ARG A 52 3.96 16.06 2.34
CA ARG A 52 4.28 16.87 3.54
C ARG A 52 5.73 17.40 3.53
N MET A 53 6.65 16.72 2.84
CA MET A 53 8.02 17.17 2.61
C MET A 53 8.13 18.17 1.45
N GLY A 54 7.04 18.49 0.76
CA GLY A 54 6.98 19.46 -0.33
C GLY A 54 7.11 18.85 -1.72
N GLU A 55 7.18 17.53 -1.84
CA GLU A 55 7.20 16.84 -3.13
C GLU A 55 5.80 16.79 -3.76
N ARG A 56 5.74 16.80 -5.09
CA ARG A 56 4.49 16.55 -5.82
C ARG A 56 4.25 15.06 -5.91
N THR A 57 3.05 14.65 -5.57
CA THR A 57 2.64 13.24 -5.58
C THR A 57 1.31 13.05 -6.28
N ALA A 58 1.10 11.88 -6.89
CA ALA A 58 -0.17 11.48 -7.49
C ALA A 58 -0.48 10.02 -7.11
N LEU A 59 -1.69 9.77 -6.61
CA LEU A 59 -2.11 8.44 -6.18
C LEU A 59 -3.02 7.79 -7.21
N PHE A 60 -2.62 6.60 -7.66
CA PHE A 60 -3.35 5.69 -8.54
C PHE A 60 -3.84 4.52 -7.71
N SER A 61 -5.09 4.57 -7.28
CA SER A 61 -5.70 3.57 -6.40
C SER A 61 -7.19 3.43 -6.71
N ALA A 62 -7.93 2.68 -5.89
CA ALA A 62 -9.36 2.49 -6.07
C ALA A 62 -10.13 2.82 -4.78
N ILE A 63 -11.30 3.43 -4.94
CA ILE A 63 -12.23 3.75 -3.85
C ILE A 63 -13.66 3.42 -4.22
N GLY A 64 -14.44 3.05 -3.20
CA GLY A 64 -15.89 2.91 -3.30
C GLY A 64 -16.63 4.25 -3.24
N ASN A 65 -17.94 4.19 -3.46
CA ASN A 65 -18.82 5.35 -3.28
C ASN A 65 -19.38 5.39 -1.84
N ASP A 66 -18.49 5.33 -0.85
CA ASP A 66 -18.81 5.23 0.58
C ASP A 66 -18.16 6.34 1.41
N LEU A 67 -18.34 6.28 2.74
CA LEU A 67 -17.75 7.25 3.66
C LEU A 67 -16.21 7.16 3.64
N TYR A 68 -15.67 5.95 3.59
CA TYR A 68 -14.22 5.73 3.59
C TYR A 68 -13.56 6.29 2.34
N GLY A 69 -14.17 6.07 1.16
CA GLY A 69 -13.67 6.65 -0.10
C GLY A 69 -13.64 8.18 -0.08
N ARG A 70 -14.68 8.81 0.50
CA ARG A 70 -14.70 10.28 0.66
C ARG A 70 -13.60 10.77 1.61
N GLU A 71 -13.38 10.09 2.73
CA GLU A 71 -12.36 10.45 3.71
C GLU A 71 -10.95 10.28 3.14
N ILE A 72 -10.70 9.17 2.42
CA ILE A 72 -9.42 8.92 1.73
C ILE A 72 -9.12 10.06 0.74
N LEU A 73 -10.10 10.46 -0.09
CA LEU A 73 -9.93 11.57 -1.03
C LEU A 73 -9.62 12.89 -0.30
N ALA A 74 -10.47 13.26 0.65
CA ALA A 74 -10.31 14.51 1.38
C ALA A 74 -8.96 14.60 2.10
N SER A 75 -8.49 13.50 2.69
CA SER A 75 -7.19 13.46 3.38
C SER A 75 -6.01 13.62 2.43
N GLY A 76 -6.06 13.03 1.22
CA GLY A 76 -5.03 13.19 0.20
C GLY A 76 -4.99 14.62 -0.36
N GLU A 77 -6.15 15.17 -0.70
CA GLU A 77 -6.28 16.55 -1.17
C GLU A 77 -5.78 17.58 -0.14
N ALA A 78 -6.05 17.33 1.15
CA ALA A 78 -5.63 18.22 2.24
C ALA A 78 -4.10 18.36 2.37
N VAL A 79 -3.33 17.36 1.93
CA VAL A 79 -1.85 17.40 1.91
C VAL A 79 -1.28 17.75 0.53
N GLY A 80 -2.14 18.09 -0.44
CA GLY A 80 -1.72 18.48 -1.78
C GLY A 80 -1.35 17.32 -2.71
N MET A 81 -1.76 16.09 -2.37
CA MET A 81 -1.63 14.92 -3.24
C MET A 81 -2.64 15.00 -4.38
N ASP A 82 -2.22 14.70 -5.60
CA ASP A 82 -3.14 14.59 -6.73
C ASP A 82 -3.94 13.29 -6.63
N MET A 83 -5.25 13.44 -6.39
CA MET A 83 -6.21 12.34 -6.24
C MET A 83 -7.06 12.13 -7.50
N SER A 84 -6.72 12.78 -8.62
CA SER A 84 -7.52 12.69 -9.86
C SER A 84 -7.46 11.33 -10.56
N HIS A 85 -6.48 10.50 -10.21
CA HIS A 85 -6.26 9.15 -10.74
C HIS A 85 -6.90 8.03 -9.92
N MET A 86 -7.83 8.38 -9.02
CA MET A 86 -8.57 7.37 -8.24
C MET A 86 -9.66 6.71 -9.08
N LEU A 87 -9.57 5.37 -9.24
CA LEU A 87 -10.64 4.56 -9.83
C LEU A 87 -11.84 4.52 -8.88
N ARG A 88 -13.01 4.87 -9.38
CA ARG A 88 -14.26 4.81 -8.60
C ARG A 88 -15.02 3.55 -8.92
N CYS A 89 -15.22 2.70 -7.91
CA CYS A 89 -15.93 1.42 -8.00
C CYS A 89 -17.23 1.50 -7.19
N PRO A 90 -18.36 1.89 -7.80
CA PRO A 90 -19.60 2.15 -7.06
C PRO A 90 -20.18 0.88 -6.40
N ASP A 91 -19.86 -0.29 -6.93
CA ASP A 91 -20.39 -1.58 -6.47
C ASP A 91 -19.48 -2.28 -5.44
N CYS A 92 -18.37 -1.65 -5.04
CA CYS A 92 -17.42 -2.14 -4.05
C CYS A 92 -17.28 -1.16 -2.89
N GLY A 93 -17.07 -1.67 -1.67
CA GLY A 93 -16.62 -0.86 -0.54
C GLY A 93 -15.15 -0.49 -0.70
N SER A 94 -14.78 0.70 -0.19
CA SER A 94 -13.38 1.12 -0.11
C SER A 94 -12.56 0.16 0.75
N SER A 95 -11.28 0.00 0.45
CA SER A 95 -10.35 -0.82 1.25
C SER A 95 -10.37 -0.42 2.71
N SER A 96 -10.29 -1.41 3.59
CA SER A 96 -10.21 -1.19 5.03
C SER A 96 -9.29 -2.22 5.71
N TYR A 97 -8.67 -1.76 6.79
CA TYR A 97 -7.87 -2.60 7.68
C TYR A 97 -8.36 -2.41 9.11
N MET A 98 -8.67 -3.49 9.80
CA MET A 98 -9.08 -3.46 11.20
C MET A 98 -8.02 -4.16 12.05
N ALA A 99 -7.61 -3.54 13.15
CA ALA A 99 -6.75 -4.14 14.15
C ALA A 99 -7.37 -4.01 15.53
N LEU A 100 -7.41 -5.12 16.27
CA LEU A 100 -7.69 -5.13 17.69
C LEU A 100 -6.38 -5.17 18.47
N ILE A 101 -6.20 -4.21 19.34
CA ILE A 101 -5.01 -4.02 20.17
C ILE A 101 -5.39 -4.36 21.63
N ASP A 102 -4.59 -5.16 22.28
CA ASP A 102 -4.76 -5.50 23.69
C ASP A 102 -4.36 -4.32 24.61
N PRO A 103 -4.57 -4.43 25.94
CA PRO A 103 -4.20 -3.37 26.88
C PRO A 103 -2.68 -3.08 26.91
N GLU A 104 -1.86 -4.08 26.63
CA GLU A 104 -0.41 -4.00 26.61
C GLU A 104 0.11 -3.24 25.37
N GLY A 105 -0.73 -3.12 24.34
CA GLY A 105 -0.42 -2.41 23.11
C GLY A 105 -0.01 -3.32 21.95
N ASP A 106 -0.13 -4.63 22.15
CA ASP A 106 0.17 -5.62 21.11
C ASP A 106 -1.06 -5.87 20.23
N MET A 107 -0.80 -6.17 18.95
CA MET A 107 -1.87 -6.51 18.02
C MET A 107 -2.39 -7.92 18.33
N PHE A 108 -3.62 -8.00 18.83
CA PHE A 108 -4.28 -9.28 19.09
C PHE A 108 -4.75 -9.96 17.79
N ILE A 109 -5.37 -9.20 16.89
CA ILE A 109 -5.82 -9.69 15.58
C ILE A 109 -5.94 -8.53 14.59
N GLY A 110 -5.61 -8.78 13.34
CA GLY A 110 -5.84 -7.85 12.22
C GLY A 110 -6.63 -8.52 11.10
N MET A 111 -7.41 -7.73 10.38
CA MET A 111 -8.16 -8.16 9.20
C MET A 111 -8.13 -7.07 8.15
N SER A 112 -7.85 -7.44 6.90
CA SER A 112 -7.83 -6.51 5.77
C SER A 112 -8.87 -6.90 4.72
N ASP A 113 -9.59 -5.92 4.20
CA ASP A 113 -10.40 -6.04 2.99
C ASP A 113 -9.82 -5.15 1.91
N MET A 114 -9.11 -5.75 0.96
CA MET A 114 -8.44 -5.06 -0.14
C MET A 114 -9.02 -5.45 -1.51
N ARG A 115 -10.21 -6.08 -1.55
CA ARG A 115 -10.82 -6.60 -2.80
C ARG A 115 -11.02 -5.54 -3.87
N ILE A 116 -11.28 -4.29 -3.48
CA ILE A 116 -11.45 -3.19 -4.44
C ILE A 116 -10.20 -2.98 -5.31
N LEU A 117 -9.01 -3.33 -4.81
CA LEU A 117 -7.76 -3.20 -5.57
C LEU A 117 -7.66 -4.19 -6.75
N GLU A 118 -8.51 -5.23 -6.78
CA GLU A 118 -8.63 -6.14 -7.93
C GLU A 118 -9.15 -5.43 -9.19
N HIS A 119 -9.80 -4.27 -9.03
CA HIS A 119 -10.23 -3.42 -10.15
C HIS A 119 -9.09 -2.61 -10.78
N ILE A 120 -7.90 -2.54 -10.15
CA ILE A 120 -6.68 -1.98 -10.74
C ILE A 120 -6.10 -3.06 -11.66
N THR A 121 -6.72 -3.21 -12.81
CA THR A 121 -6.36 -4.21 -13.82
C THR A 121 -5.25 -3.71 -14.75
N PRO A 122 -4.54 -4.60 -15.48
CA PRO A 122 -3.62 -4.19 -16.54
C PRO A 122 -4.24 -3.25 -17.57
N ASP A 123 -5.51 -3.45 -17.95
CA ASP A 123 -6.23 -2.58 -18.89
C ASP A 123 -6.44 -1.17 -18.33
N TRP A 124 -6.81 -1.07 -17.05
CA TRP A 124 -6.92 0.23 -16.40
C TRP A 124 -5.57 0.93 -16.29
N LEU A 125 -4.51 0.19 -15.94
CA LEU A 125 -3.14 0.71 -15.87
C LEU A 125 -2.63 1.17 -17.25
N GLU A 126 -2.93 0.43 -18.32
CA GLU A 126 -2.59 0.85 -19.68
C GLU A 126 -3.25 2.20 -20.04
N GLY A 127 -4.49 2.43 -19.56
CA GLY A 127 -5.16 3.73 -19.67
C GLY A 127 -4.48 4.87 -18.90
N GLN A 128 -3.67 4.56 -17.88
CA GLN A 128 -2.92 5.53 -17.07
C GLN A 128 -1.45 5.68 -17.50
N LYS A 129 -0.99 4.89 -18.45
CA LYS A 129 0.40 4.76 -18.86
C LYS A 129 1.09 6.09 -19.17
N ASP A 130 0.43 6.95 -19.94
CA ASP A 130 1.00 8.25 -20.35
C ASP A 130 1.22 9.18 -19.15
N ALA A 131 0.39 9.09 -18.12
CA ALA A 131 0.58 9.82 -16.87
C ALA A 131 1.72 9.20 -16.05
N LEU A 132 1.71 7.88 -15.89
CA LEU A 132 2.72 7.14 -15.12
C LEU A 132 4.13 7.29 -15.69
N ARG A 133 4.28 7.33 -17.02
CA ARG A 133 5.59 7.55 -17.68
C ARG A 133 6.20 8.93 -17.46
N LYS A 134 5.42 9.89 -16.99
CA LYS A 134 5.90 11.24 -16.65
C LYS A 134 6.38 11.35 -15.21
N ALA A 135 6.17 10.33 -14.40
CA ALA A 135 6.66 10.30 -13.03
C ALA A 135 8.18 10.15 -12.99
N ASP A 136 8.82 10.77 -11.99
CA ASP A 136 10.25 10.58 -11.70
C ASP A 136 10.53 9.26 -11.01
N ALA A 137 9.54 8.77 -10.27
CA ALA A 137 9.57 7.49 -9.56
C ALA A 137 8.15 6.98 -9.38
N ILE A 138 8.03 5.66 -9.27
CA ILE A 138 6.79 4.98 -8.91
C ILE A 138 7.01 4.25 -7.58
N VAL A 139 6.08 4.43 -6.64
CA VAL A 139 5.96 3.61 -5.44
C VAL A 139 4.80 2.66 -5.66
N CYS A 140 5.00 1.36 -5.46
CA CYS A 140 3.89 0.40 -5.49
C CYS A 140 3.94 -0.55 -4.28
N ASP A 141 2.80 -1.14 -3.96
CA ASP A 141 2.71 -2.19 -2.95
C ASP A 141 2.02 -3.45 -3.48
N PRO A 142 2.31 -4.64 -2.93
CA PRO A 142 1.78 -5.91 -3.41
C PRO A 142 0.35 -6.23 -2.91
N CYS A 143 -0.42 -5.25 -2.40
CA CYS A 143 -1.85 -5.41 -2.20
C CYS A 143 -2.59 -5.52 -3.55
N LEU A 144 -1.93 -5.09 -4.63
CA LEU A 144 -2.38 -5.28 -6.01
C LEU A 144 -2.37 -6.75 -6.42
N THR A 145 -3.05 -7.08 -7.53
CA THR A 145 -3.02 -8.43 -8.10
C THR A 145 -1.66 -8.75 -8.75
N PRO A 146 -1.28 -10.03 -8.89
CA PRO A 146 -0.07 -10.42 -9.60
C PRO A 146 -0.02 -9.86 -11.03
N GLU A 147 -1.14 -9.82 -11.75
CA GLU A 147 -1.24 -9.32 -13.12
C GLU A 147 -0.96 -7.81 -13.18
N ALA A 148 -1.47 -7.05 -12.21
CA ALA A 148 -1.16 -5.62 -12.08
C ALA A 148 0.32 -5.39 -11.78
N LEU A 149 0.93 -6.17 -10.88
CA LEU A 149 2.35 -6.11 -10.56
C LEU A 149 3.21 -6.46 -11.77
N GLU A 150 2.83 -7.48 -12.54
CA GLU A 150 3.51 -7.85 -13.78
C GLU A 150 3.49 -6.70 -14.79
N TRP A 151 2.34 -6.06 -14.99
CA TRP A 151 2.22 -4.89 -15.87
C TRP A 151 3.09 -3.73 -15.39
N ILE A 152 3.06 -3.39 -14.10
CA ILE A 152 3.84 -2.29 -13.50
C ILE A 152 5.34 -2.52 -13.70
N THR A 153 5.80 -3.77 -13.55
CA THR A 153 7.21 -4.14 -13.67
C THR A 153 7.63 -4.55 -15.09
N SER A 154 6.77 -4.33 -16.08
CA SER A 154 7.04 -4.60 -17.50
C SER A 154 7.69 -3.40 -18.20
N ASP A 155 8.01 -3.58 -19.49
CA ASP A 155 8.52 -2.51 -20.36
C ASP A 155 7.50 -1.36 -20.58
N ALA A 156 6.24 -1.54 -20.13
CA ALA A 156 5.25 -0.48 -20.18
C ALA A 156 5.71 0.80 -19.46
N LEU A 157 6.48 0.65 -18.38
CA LEU A 157 7.03 1.75 -17.57
C LEU A 157 8.57 1.81 -17.65
N ALA A 158 9.16 1.30 -18.73
CA ALA A 158 10.61 1.30 -18.91
C ALA A 158 11.22 2.70 -18.70
N GLY A 159 12.27 2.76 -17.88
CA GLY A 159 12.99 3.99 -17.56
C GLY A 159 12.46 4.76 -16.35
N VAL A 160 11.32 4.38 -15.76
CA VAL A 160 10.83 4.94 -14.52
C VAL A 160 11.24 4.01 -13.35
N PRO A 161 12.02 4.48 -12.37
CA PRO A 161 12.42 3.65 -11.24
C PRO A 161 11.22 3.30 -10.35
N ILE A 162 11.10 2.01 -9.98
CA ILE A 162 10.00 1.48 -9.19
C ILE A 162 10.51 1.10 -7.80
N PHE A 163 9.87 1.64 -6.78
CA PHE A 163 10.13 1.38 -5.37
C PHE A 163 8.98 0.59 -4.78
N SER A 164 9.24 -0.37 -3.89
CA SER A 164 8.19 -1.14 -3.25
C SER A 164 8.49 -1.45 -1.79
N ASP A 165 7.42 -1.46 -0.98
CA ASP A 165 7.37 -1.99 0.37
C ASP A 165 6.51 -3.26 0.35
N PRO A 166 6.97 -4.40 0.94
CA PRO A 166 6.24 -5.67 0.89
C PRO A 166 4.98 -5.75 1.76
N VAL A 167 4.72 -4.78 2.63
CA VAL A 167 3.52 -4.64 3.48
C VAL A 167 3.37 -5.70 4.57
N SER A 168 3.50 -6.98 4.24
CA SER A 168 3.40 -8.11 5.15
C SER A 168 3.99 -9.38 4.55
N THR A 169 4.22 -10.40 5.38
CA THR A 169 4.78 -11.69 4.90
C THR A 169 3.96 -12.36 3.81
N THR A 170 2.62 -12.21 3.83
CA THR A 170 1.73 -12.75 2.80
C THR A 170 1.92 -12.02 1.48
N TYR A 171 1.93 -10.70 1.51
CA TYR A 171 2.11 -9.87 0.33
C TYR A 171 3.57 -9.88 -0.18
N ALA A 172 4.54 -10.03 0.72
CA ALA A 172 5.96 -10.21 0.38
C ALA A 172 6.17 -11.40 -0.59
N ARG A 173 5.52 -12.54 -0.33
CA ARG A 173 5.57 -13.70 -1.23
C ARG A 173 5.00 -13.40 -2.62
N ARG A 174 3.97 -12.56 -2.70
CA ARG A 174 3.38 -12.11 -3.98
C ARG A 174 4.35 -11.23 -4.76
N LEU A 175 5.12 -10.38 -4.06
CA LEU A 175 6.08 -9.46 -4.67
C LEU A 175 7.39 -10.16 -5.09
N ALA A 176 7.76 -11.26 -4.44
CA ALA A 176 9.03 -11.96 -4.65
C ALA A 176 9.38 -12.23 -6.14
N PRO A 177 8.45 -12.69 -7.02
CA PRO A 177 8.76 -12.91 -8.44
C PRO A 177 9.18 -11.64 -9.21
N PHE A 178 8.88 -10.48 -8.67
CA PHE A 178 9.12 -9.18 -9.31
C PHE A 178 10.32 -8.43 -8.71
N ALA A 179 10.93 -8.93 -7.63
CA ALA A 179 11.97 -8.25 -6.87
C ALA A 179 13.13 -7.75 -7.75
N GLY A 180 13.62 -8.58 -8.66
CA GLY A 180 14.72 -8.23 -9.58
C GLY A 180 14.39 -7.16 -10.63
N LYS A 181 13.13 -6.73 -10.73
CA LYS A 181 12.67 -5.67 -11.64
C LYS A 181 12.46 -4.33 -10.92
N LEU A 182 12.60 -4.31 -9.60
CA LEU A 182 12.43 -3.11 -8.78
C LEU A 182 13.75 -2.35 -8.67
N HIS A 183 13.66 -1.02 -8.67
CA HIS A 183 14.81 -0.16 -8.38
C HIS A 183 15.21 -0.23 -6.91
N CYS A 184 14.23 -0.33 -6.02
CA CYS A 184 14.45 -0.46 -4.60
C CYS A 184 13.30 -1.24 -3.96
N LEU A 185 13.66 -2.14 -3.05
CA LEU A 185 12.75 -2.93 -2.24
C LEU A 185 13.17 -2.82 -0.79
N LYS A 186 12.24 -2.52 0.12
CA LYS A 186 12.52 -2.33 1.53
C LYS A 186 11.71 -3.31 2.40
N PRO A 187 12.11 -4.57 2.51
CA PRO A 187 11.49 -5.52 3.42
C PRO A 187 11.98 -5.32 4.87
N ASN A 188 11.15 -5.73 5.84
CA ASN A 188 11.65 -6.09 7.15
C ASN A 188 12.19 -7.53 7.16
N VAL A 189 12.77 -7.99 8.29
CA VAL A 189 13.39 -9.31 8.39
C VAL A 189 12.41 -10.46 8.10
N LEU A 190 11.17 -10.36 8.60
CA LEU A 190 10.14 -11.38 8.39
C LEU A 190 9.66 -11.42 6.93
N GLU A 191 9.54 -10.27 6.31
CA GLU A 191 9.19 -10.15 4.90
C GLU A 191 10.29 -10.67 4.00
N LEU A 192 11.56 -10.33 4.26
CA LEU A 192 12.70 -10.85 3.52
C LEU A 192 12.77 -12.39 3.63
N ALA A 193 12.63 -12.95 4.83
CA ALA A 193 12.54 -14.39 5.03
C ALA A 193 11.38 -15.02 4.24
N ALA A 194 10.22 -14.36 4.21
CA ALA A 194 9.06 -14.83 3.47
C ALA A 194 9.24 -14.78 1.94
N MET A 195 9.99 -13.81 1.43
CA MET A 195 10.30 -13.65 -0.01
C MET A 195 11.31 -14.67 -0.50
N THR A 196 12.33 -14.91 0.28
CA THR A 196 13.49 -15.76 -0.09
C THR A 196 13.33 -17.21 0.33
N GLY A 197 12.46 -17.50 1.31
CA GLY A 197 12.35 -18.80 1.95
C GLY A 197 13.52 -19.13 2.89
N CYS A 198 14.41 -18.15 3.16
CA CYS A 198 15.57 -18.33 4.03
C CYS A 198 15.19 -18.08 5.49
N GLU A 199 15.78 -18.83 6.39
CA GLU A 199 15.77 -18.48 7.81
C GLU A 199 16.80 -17.39 8.07
N ILE A 200 16.40 -16.31 8.73
CA ILE A 200 17.25 -15.15 9.02
C ILE A 200 17.40 -15.04 10.54
N THR A 201 18.60 -15.33 11.03
CA THR A 201 18.94 -15.32 12.46
C THR A 201 19.95 -14.21 12.81
N GLY A 202 20.55 -13.56 11.82
CA GLY A 202 21.52 -12.47 12.01
C GLY A 202 21.90 -11.78 10.71
N ASP A 203 22.80 -10.80 10.81
CA ASP A 203 23.16 -9.90 9.71
C ASP A 203 23.73 -10.66 8.49
N ALA A 204 24.56 -11.68 8.70
CA ALA A 204 25.10 -12.48 7.62
C ALA A 204 24.04 -13.25 6.83
N ASP A 205 22.92 -13.63 7.48
CA ASP A 205 21.79 -14.25 6.80
C ASP A 205 21.01 -13.21 5.99
N MET A 206 20.88 -11.99 6.52
CA MET A 206 20.23 -10.88 5.81
C MET A 206 21.00 -10.53 4.54
N GLU A 207 22.33 -10.40 4.59
CA GLU A 207 23.18 -10.12 3.43
C GLU A 207 22.98 -11.19 2.35
N ARG A 208 23.08 -12.48 2.72
CA ARG A 208 22.86 -13.59 1.77
C ARG A 208 21.45 -13.65 1.18
N ALA A 209 20.46 -13.24 1.94
CA ALA A 209 19.07 -13.23 1.47
C ALA A 209 18.75 -12.01 0.58
N ALA A 210 19.55 -10.95 0.66
CA ALA A 210 19.39 -9.75 -0.15
C ALA A 210 20.10 -9.83 -1.51
N ASP A 211 21.09 -10.72 -1.66
CA ASP A 211 21.80 -11.02 -2.92
C ASP A 211 20.97 -11.92 -3.86
#